data_f7a2b488e7f7444b254f0a327f15e979
#
_entry.id   f7a2b488e7f7444b254f0a327f15e979
#
_cell.length_a   1.000
_cell.length_b   1.000
_cell.length_c   1.000
_cell.angle_alpha   90.00
_cell.angle_beta   90.00
_cell.angle_gamma   90.00
#
_symmetry.space_group_name_H-M   'P 1'
#
loop_
_entity.id
_entity.type
_entity.pdbx_description
1 polymer ?
#
loop_
_entity_poly.entity_id
_entity_poly.type
_entity_poly.pdbx_seq_one_letter_code
_entity_poly.pdbx_strand_id
1 'polypeptide(L)'
;MEEDLFLGLSKFGLTPYEIKVYEILVLKGPMGSTEVVKSTGIPQPRVYDLFNSLIKKGFIEESMGKKRMFKAVPVAQVLKREKDWLDSYSLNLQTYVETKKIYRGKYSPFLSLVEGSEALIEKMRSMINEADTEIILSIHCSKLDALKDDIDGANKRGVSIALLIFGDKIPDIDKRILLRMLAGKPMEMMISDRKSCLVSVRGEKNYSEYGLYFEEDSFIHVMSYYFYQSLWETSSAINDFDAKQSLVFCTIWLACDAVDYFLSLGFRIRGELYGYYHDDLRHLKGEILRTERVPFVRNTFYLKDENRTYSVGGKSATIEDIKLISVKLIPQLLQDKVEHLS
;
A
#
# COMPACT_ATOMS: atom_id res chain seq x y z
N MET A 1 20.06 -27.56 3.10
CA MET A 1 19.87 -26.08 3.05
C MET A 1 21.06 -25.32 2.46
N GLU A 2 22.28 -25.86 2.45
CA GLU A 2 23.43 -25.17 1.84
C GLU A 2 23.55 -25.33 0.31
N GLU A 3 23.00 -26.39 -0.26
CA GLU A 3 23.06 -26.66 -1.71
C GLU A 3 22.19 -25.73 -2.59
N ASP A 4 21.24 -25.00 -2.01
CA ASP A 4 20.28 -24.19 -2.78
C ASP A 4 20.66 -22.71 -2.97
N LEU A 5 21.65 -22.19 -2.26
CA LEU A 5 21.98 -20.75 -2.31
C LEU A 5 22.44 -20.28 -3.68
N PHE A 6 23.31 -21.05 -4.35
CA PHE A 6 23.82 -20.70 -5.68
C PHE A 6 22.76 -20.86 -6.78
N LEU A 7 21.74 -21.71 -6.58
CA LEU A 7 20.64 -21.89 -7.54
C LEU A 7 19.81 -20.60 -7.70
N GLY A 8 19.79 -19.74 -6.69
CA GLY A 8 19.18 -18.41 -6.77
C GLY A 8 19.76 -17.52 -7.90
N LEU A 9 20.98 -17.80 -8.34
CA LEU A 9 21.61 -17.06 -9.46
C LEU A 9 20.93 -17.34 -10.80
N SER A 10 20.07 -18.35 -10.91
CA SER A 10 19.22 -18.58 -12.08
C SER A 10 18.31 -17.39 -12.38
N LYS A 11 17.89 -16.63 -11.36
CA LYS A 11 17.11 -15.38 -11.51
C LYS A 11 17.87 -14.29 -12.28
N PHE A 12 19.21 -14.39 -12.32
CA PHE A 12 20.08 -13.49 -13.09
C PHE A 12 20.51 -14.10 -14.44
N GLY A 13 19.77 -15.10 -14.91
CA GLY A 13 19.95 -15.70 -16.23
C GLY A 13 21.10 -16.70 -16.34
N LEU A 14 21.59 -17.25 -15.22
CA LEU A 14 22.59 -18.31 -15.26
C LEU A 14 21.91 -19.68 -15.45
N THR A 15 22.49 -20.47 -16.35
CA THR A 15 22.11 -21.87 -16.48
C THR A 15 22.70 -22.72 -15.36
N PRO A 16 22.16 -23.93 -15.06
CA PRO A 16 22.70 -24.79 -14.00
C PRO A 16 24.18 -25.12 -14.16
N TYR A 17 24.68 -25.26 -15.39
CA TYR A 17 26.10 -25.49 -15.65
C TYR A 17 26.95 -24.25 -15.41
N GLU A 18 26.47 -23.06 -15.74
CA GLU A 18 27.15 -21.79 -15.42
C GLU A 18 27.23 -21.57 -13.93
N ILE A 19 26.15 -21.85 -13.19
CA ILE A 19 26.11 -21.77 -11.72
C ILE A 19 27.18 -22.69 -11.13
N LYS A 20 27.26 -23.92 -11.58
CA LYS A 20 28.26 -24.90 -11.10
C LYS A 20 29.70 -24.46 -11.35
N VAL A 21 29.95 -23.86 -12.51
CA VAL A 21 31.31 -23.33 -12.85
C VAL A 21 31.63 -22.10 -12.01
N TYR A 22 30.67 -21.17 -11.85
CA TYR A 22 30.88 -19.98 -11.04
C TYR A 22 31.09 -20.33 -9.56
N GLU A 23 30.28 -21.20 -9.01
CA GLU A 23 30.40 -21.70 -7.63
C GLU A 23 31.78 -22.26 -7.34
N ILE A 24 32.31 -23.13 -8.20
CA ILE A 24 33.65 -23.69 -8.03
C ILE A 24 34.73 -22.61 -8.05
N LEU A 25 34.63 -21.63 -8.95
CA LEU A 25 35.55 -20.51 -9.01
C LEU A 25 35.46 -19.58 -7.80
N VAL A 26 34.26 -19.43 -7.21
CA VAL A 26 34.05 -18.68 -5.96
C VAL A 26 34.70 -19.42 -4.78
N LEU A 27 34.45 -20.73 -4.67
CA LEU A 27 34.86 -21.52 -3.51
C LEU A 27 36.35 -21.91 -3.53
N LYS A 28 36.89 -22.19 -4.71
CA LYS A 28 38.28 -22.69 -4.84
C LYS A 28 39.26 -21.66 -5.37
N GLY A 29 38.78 -20.51 -5.84
CA GLY A 29 39.63 -19.45 -6.39
C GLY A 29 39.89 -19.61 -7.89
N PRO A 30 40.88 -18.85 -8.43
CA PRO A 30 41.18 -18.83 -9.85
C PRO A 30 41.65 -20.20 -10.36
N MET A 31 41.08 -20.65 -11.49
CA MET A 31 41.38 -21.98 -12.08
C MET A 31 41.57 -21.90 -13.61
N GLY A 32 42.33 -22.82 -14.14
CA GLY A 32 42.42 -23.09 -15.59
C GLY A 32 41.26 -24.02 -16.04
N SER A 33 41.07 -24.08 -17.37
CA SER A 33 39.97 -24.92 -17.94
C SER A 33 40.07 -26.39 -17.55
N THR A 34 41.32 -26.94 -17.53
CA THR A 34 41.52 -28.36 -17.17
C THR A 34 41.16 -28.66 -15.71
N GLU A 35 41.36 -27.72 -14.80
CA GLU A 35 41.02 -27.85 -13.38
C GLU A 35 39.51 -27.78 -13.16
N VAL A 36 38.84 -26.90 -13.91
CA VAL A 36 37.34 -26.79 -13.89
C VAL A 36 36.73 -28.09 -14.46
N VAL A 37 37.25 -28.63 -15.56
CA VAL A 37 36.81 -29.95 -16.10
C VAL A 37 36.94 -31.04 -15.05
N LYS A 38 38.05 -31.15 -14.37
CA LYS A 38 38.28 -32.15 -13.31
C LYS A 38 37.34 -31.97 -12.12
N SER A 39 37.01 -30.72 -11.77
CA SER A 39 36.18 -30.40 -10.60
C SER A 39 34.68 -30.50 -10.91
N THR A 40 34.24 -30.28 -12.14
CA THR A 40 32.83 -30.23 -12.51
C THR A 40 32.34 -31.47 -13.25
N GLY A 41 33.25 -32.21 -13.90
CA GLY A 41 32.95 -33.30 -14.84
C GLY A 41 32.39 -32.83 -16.20
N ILE A 42 32.37 -31.50 -16.45
CA ILE A 42 31.88 -30.94 -17.70
C ILE A 42 32.95 -31.10 -18.80
N PRO A 43 32.62 -31.58 -20.02
CA PRO A 43 33.58 -31.72 -21.11
C PRO A 43 34.27 -30.40 -21.46
N GLN A 44 35.57 -30.46 -21.76
CA GLN A 44 36.42 -29.28 -21.99
C GLN A 44 35.88 -28.31 -23.05
N PRO A 45 35.37 -28.73 -24.23
CA PRO A 45 34.77 -27.78 -25.19
C PRO A 45 33.65 -26.97 -24.56
N ARG A 46 32.80 -27.62 -23.80
CA ARG A 46 31.64 -26.97 -23.14
C ARG A 46 32.05 -26.00 -22.03
N VAL A 47 33.18 -26.29 -21.33
CA VAL A 47 33.73 -25.38 -20.31
C VAL A 47 34.16 -24.04 -20.93
N TYR A 48 34.73 -24.05 -22.12
CA TYR A 48 35.06 -22.79 -22.81
C TYR A 48 33.84 -21.97 -23.20
N ASP A 49 32.75 -22.61 -23.66
CA ASP A 49 31.51 -21.92 -23.98
C ASP A 49 30.91 -21.29 -22.72
N LEU A 50 30.96 -22.01 -21.59
CA LEU A 50 30.50 -21.51 -20.31
C LEU A 50 31.32 -20.33 -19.79
N PHE A 51 32.65 -20.39 -19.95
CA PHE A 51 33.54 -19.26 -19.62
C PHE A 51 33.21 -18.03 -20.45
N ASN A 52 33.08 -18.17 -21.77
CA ASN A 52 32.70 -17.06 -22.63
C ASN A 52 31.36 -16.44 -22.24
N SER A 53 30.38 -17.28 -21.91
CA SER A 53 29.07 -16.82 -21.46
C SER A 53 29.15 -16.11 -20.11
N LEU A 54 29.86 -16.67 -19.14
CA LEU A 54 30.05 -16.09 -17.81
C LEU A 54 30.84 -14.77 -17.85
N ILE A 55 31.85 -14.66 -18.73
CA ILE A 55 32.56 -13.40 -18.97
C ILE A 55 31.60 -12.35 -19.54
N LYS A 56 30.84 -12.71 -20.58
CA LYS A 56 29.85 -11.81 -21.19
C LYS A 56 28.79 -11.34 -20.18
N LYS A 57 28.41 -12.20 -19.27
CA LYS A 57 27.45 -11.87 -18.15
C LYS A 57 28.16 -11.14 -17.00
N GLY A 58 29.49 -11.03 -17.00
CA GLY A 58 30.27 -10.35 -15.98
C GLY A 58 30.35 -11.09 -14.64
N PHE A 59 30.25 -12.41 -14.64
CA PHE A 59 30.37 -13.25 -13.44
C PHE A 59 31.84 -13.73 -13.22
N ILE A 60 32.61 -13.83 -14.27
CA ILE A 60 34.01 -14.19 -14.18
C ILE A 60 34.91 -13.27 -15.01
N GLU A 61 36.18 -13.24 -14.67
CA GLU A 61 37.24 -12.50 -15.36
C GLU A 61 38.30 -13.48 -15.82
N GLU A 62 38.92 -13.18 -16.99
CA GLU A 62 40.05 -13.90 -17.51
C GLU A 62 41.35 -13.17 -17.13
N SER A 63 42.33 -13.89 -16.60
CA SER A 63 43.66 -13.35 -16.28
C SER A 63 44.59 -13.40 -17.50
N MET A 64 45.16 -12.28 -17.83
CA MET A 64 46.21 -12.13 -18.86
C MET A 64 47.58 -12.55 -18.29
N GLY A 65 47.88 -13.85 -18.25
CA GLY A 65 49.16 -14.39 -17.76
C GLY A 65 49.73 -15.48 -18.66
N LYS A 66 50.88 -16.08 -18.27
CA LYS A 66 51.50 -17.20 -18.99
C LYS A 66 50.57 -18.44 -19.12
N LYS A 67 49.58 -18.56 -18.23
CA LYS A 67 48.51 -19.53 -18.31
C LYS A 67 47.19 -18.81 -18.26
N ARG A 68 46.23 -19.26 -19.08
CA ARG A 68 44.85 -18.78 -19.09
C ARG A 68 44.15 -19.22 -17.82
N MET A 69 43.81 -18.30 -16.93
CA MET A 69 43.15 -18.56 -15.66
C MET A 69 41.87 -17.75 -15.60
N PHE A 70 40.85 -18.31 -14.97
CA PHE A 70 39.55 -17.67 -14.81
C PHE A 70 39.28 -17.48 -13.32
N LYS A 71 38.78 -16.30 -12.96
CA LYS A 71 38.50 -15.91 -11.57
C LYS A 71 37.05 -15.46 -11.47
N ALA A 72 36.38 -15.91 -10.44
CA ALA A 72 35.04 -15.39 -10.12
C ALA A 72 35.08 -13.91 -9.69
N VAL A 73 34.20 -13.10 -10.21
CA VAL A 73 33.89 -11.79 -9.64
C VAL A 73 33.24 -12.04 -8.27
N PRO A 74 33.59 -11.32 -7.21
CA PRO A 74 33.01 -11.53 -5.89
C PRO A 74 31.49 -11.47 -5.91
N VAL A 75 30.83 -12.41 -5.24
CA VAL A 75 29.37 -12.52 -5.21
C VAL A 75 28.70 -11.20 -4.80
N ALA A 76 29.24 -10.53 -3.77
CA ALA A 76 28.73 -9.23 -3.32
C ALA A 76 28.79 -8.14 -4.40
N GLN A 77 29.85 -8.14 -5.23
CA GLN A 77 30.00 -7.19 -6.33
C GLN A 77 29.00 -7.48 -7.45
N VAL A 78 28.79 -8.76 -7.79
CA VAL A 78 27.79 -9.16 -8.78
C VAL A 78 26.39 -8.74 -8.30
N LEU A 79 25.99 -9.12 -7.08
CA LEU A 79 24.68 -8.80 -6.55
C LEU A 79 24.44 -7.29 -6.43
N LYS A 80 25.46 -6.51 -6.06
CA LYS A 80 25.36 -5.05 -6.03
C LYS A 80 25.09 -4.49 -7.43
N ARG A 81 25.85 -4.92 -8.44
CA ARG A 81 25.66 -4.48 -9.84
C ARG A 81 24.24 -4.80 -10.35
N GLU A 82 23.75 -6.01 -10.09
CA GLU A 82 22.41 -6.40 -10.52
C GLU A 82 21.32 -5.59 -9.79
N LYS A 83 21.50 -5.30 -8.50
CA LYS A 83 20.62 -4.42 -7.74
C LYS A 83 20.61 -3.00 -8.33
N ASP A 84 21.77 -2.39 -8.53
CA ASP A 84 21.90 -1.03 -9.07
C ASP A 84 21.27 -0.94 -10.48
N TRP A 85 21.40 -2.00 -11.27
CA TRP A 85 20.75 -2.08 -12.58
C TRP A 85 19.21 -2.17 -12.45
N LEU A 86 18.70 -3.03 -11.57
CA LEU A 86 17.25 -3.17 -11.33
C LEU A 86 16.63 -1.86 -10.85
N ASP A 87 17.28 -1.17 -9.91
CA ASP A 87 16.83 0.12 -9.39
C ASP A 87 16.72 1.17 -10.51
N SER A 88 17.77 1.27 -11.34
CA SER A 88 17.81 2.19 -12.48
C SER A 88 16.79 1.81 -13.56
N TYR A 89 16.64 0.52 -13.86
CA TYR A 89 15.69 0.02 -14.85
C TYR A 89 14.24 0.26 -14.42
N SER A 90 13.95 0.01 -13.14
CA SER A 90 12.61 0.26 -12.54
C SER A 90 12.22 1.73 -12.69
N LEU A 91 13.14 2.65 -12.33
CA LEU A 91 12.89 4.09 -12.46
C LEU A 91 12.64 4.50 -13.92
N ASN A 92 13.49 4.02 -14.84
CA ASN A 92 13.35 4.33 -16.27
C ASN A 92 12.06 3.76 -16.86
N LEU A 93 11.68 2.55 -16.46
CA LEU A 93 10.44 1.93 -16.92
C LEU A 93 9.20 2.65 -16.38
N GLN A 94 9.21 3.05 -15.11
CA GLN A 94 8.14 3.86 -14.52
C GLN A 94 7.99 5.17 -15.28
N THR A 95 9.08 5.92 -15.47
CA THR A 95 9.09 7.17 -16.23
C THR A 95 8.55 6.97 -17.66
N TYR A 96 8.99 5.90 -18.34
CA TYR A 96 8.50 5.56 -19.67
C TYR A 96 7.00 5.27 -19.69
N VAL A 97 6.51 4.46 -18.74
CA VAL A 97 5.09 4.13 -18.61
C VAL A 97 4.26 5.38 -18.34
N GLU A 98 4.71 6.25 -17.43
CA GLU A 98 4.02 7.51 -17.11
C GLU A 98 3.94 8.44 -18.34
N THR A 99 5.03 8.58 -19.10
CA THR A 99 5.05 9.42 -20.32
C THR A 99 4.22 8.83 -21.45
N LYS A 100 3.98 7.51 -21.47
CA LYS A 100 3.21 6.78 -22.49
C LYS A 100 1.79 6.44 -22.07
N LYS A 101 1.41 6.70 -20.81
CA LYS A 101 0.02 6.56 -20.37
C LYS A 101 -0.85 7.51 -21.21
N ILE A 102 -1.44 6.97 -22.29
CA ILE A 102 -2.54 7.63 -22.98
C ILE A 102 -3.72 7.53 -22.02
N TYR A 103 -4.07 8.65 -21.38
CA TYR A 103 -5.33 8.78 -20.66
C TYR A 103 -6.47 8.47 -21.64
N ARG A 104 -6.86 7.21 -21.73
CA ARG A 104 -8.14 6.85 -22.37
C ARG A 104 -9.22 7.35 -21.43
N GLY A 105 -9.82 8.48 -21.76
CA GLY A 105 -10.90 9.14 -21.03
C GLY A 105 -12.23 8.37 -21.02
N LYS A 106 -12.20 7.06 -20.82
CA LYS A 106 -13.33 6.22 -20.42
C LYS A 106 -12.81 5.29 -19.35
N TYR A 107 -13.21 5.55 -18.11
CA TYR A 107 -13.12 4.58 -17.04
C TYR A 107 -13.81 3.29 -17.54
N SER A 108 -13.02 2.30 -17.87
CA SER A 108 -13.55 0.94 -18.02
C SER A 108 -13.51 0.37 -16.61
N PRO A 109 -14.65 -0.08 -16.05
CA PRO A 109 -14.64 -0.69 -14.73
C PRO A 109 -13.66 -1.86 -14.73
N PHE A 110 -12.70 -1.81 -13.82
CA PHE A 110 -11.71 -2.87 -13.65
C PHE A 110 -12.13 -3.76 -12.48
N LEU A 111 -12.23 -5.05 -12.74
CA LEU A 111 -12.48 -6.07 -11.73
C LEU A 111 -11.53 -7.22 -11.96
N SER A 112 -10.82 -7.64 -10.93
CA SER A 112 -9.90 -8.77 -10.99
C SER A 112 -10.05 -9.70 -9.78
N LEU A 113 -9.73 -10.96 -9.99
CA LEU A 113 -9.62 -11.98 -8.97
C LEU A 113 -8.17 -12.02 -8.47
N VAL A 114 -7.99 -12.04 -7.14
CA VAL A 114 -6.70 -12.22 -6.47
C VAL A 114 -6.76 -13.54 -5.71
N GLU A 115 -5.96 -14.53 -6.11
CA GLU A 115 -6.02 -15.89 -5.57
C GLU A 115 -4.89 -16.15 -4.56
N GLY A 116 -5.26 -16.63 -3.39
CA GLY A 116 -4.35 -17.03 -2.31
C GLY A 116 -4.03 -15.94 -1.30
N SER A 117 -3.82 -16.36 -0.05
CA SER A 117 -3.57 -15.44 1.09
C SER A 117 -2.36 -14.54 0.88
N GLU A 118 -1.28 -15.05 0.30
CA GLU A 118 -0.06 -14.28 0.06
C GLU A 118 -0.30 -13.18 -0.98
N ALA A 119 -0.96 -13.50 -2.10
CA ALA A 119 -1.31 -12.51 -3.12
C ALA A 119 -2.28 -11.44 -2.60
N LEU A 120 -3.19 -11.81 -1.68
CA LEU A 120 -4.08 -10.87 -1.02
C LEU A 120 -3.31 -9.88 -0.14
N ILE A 121 -2.37 -10.35 0.66
CA ILE A 121 -1.51 -9.49 1.48
C ILE A 121 -0.65 -8.58 0.60
N GLU A 122 -0.04 -9.09 -0.47
CA GLU A 122 0.73 -8.28 -1.41
C GLU A 122 -0.14 -7.21 -2.10
N LYS A 123 -1.39 -7.55 -2.46
CA LYS A 123 -2.31 -6.56 -3.03
C LYS A 123 -2.69 -5.49 -2.01
N MET A 124 -2.97 -5.85 -0.76
CA MET A 124 -3.21 -4.89 0.33
C MET A 124 -1.99 -3.99 0.54
N ARG A 125 -0.78 -4.54 0.56
CA ARG A 125 0.47 -3.79 0.66
C ARG A 125 0.61 -2.74 -0.45
N SER A 126 0.40 -3.14 -1.71
CA SER A 126 0.39 -2.21 -2.84
C SER A 126 -0.62 -1.07 -2.63
N MET A 127 -1.86 -1.40 -2.25
CA MET A 127 -2.91 -0.40 -2.00
C MET A 127 -2.56 0.55 -0.84
N ILE A 128 -1.93 0.05 0.24
CA ILE A 128 -1.46 0.88 1.37
C ILE A 128 -0.37 1.84 0.91
N ASN A 129 0.59 1.35 0.12
CA ASN A 129 1.73 2.15 -0.34
C ASN A 129 1.34 3.19 -1.39
N GLU A 130 0.28 2.94 -2.16
CA GLU A 130 -0.27 3.85 -3.18
C GLU A 130 -1.27 4.87 -2.61
N ALA A 131 -1.74 4.69 -1.38
CA ALA A 131 -2.69 5.59 -0.74
C ALA A 131 -2.08 6.97 -0.45
N ASP A 132 -2.82 8.02 -0.83
CA ASP A 132 -2.46 9.43 -0.63
C ASP A 132 -3.28 10.11 0.47
N THR A 133 -4.51 9.64 0.72
CA THR A 133 -5.48 10.36 1.55
C THR A 133 -6.03 9.51 2.68
N GLU A 134 -6.62 8.35 2.37
CA GLU A 134 -7.41 7.59 3.32
C GLU A 134 -7.36 6.09 3.04
N ILE A 135 -7.20 5.31 4.10
CA ILE A 135 -7.32 3.86 4.08
C ILE A 135 -8.42 3.44 5.06
N ILE A 136 -9.34 2.62 4.59
CA ILE A 136 -10.35 1.91 5.37
C ILE A 136 -10.01 0.43 5.27
N LEU A 137 -9.75 -0.22 6.42
CA LEU A 137 -9.29 -1.62 6.44
C LEU A 137 -10.02 -2.41 7.53
N SER A 138 -10.69 -3.50 7.14
CA SER A 138 -11.20 -4.55 8.04
C SER A 138 -10.35 -5.81 7.86
N ILE A 139 -9.68 -6.28 8.91
CA ILE A 139 -8.73 -7.38 8.81
C ILE A 139 -8.67 -8.21 10.10
N HIS A 140 -8.42 -9.50 9.96
CA HIS A 140 -8.13 -10.36 11.11
C HIS A 140 -6.78 -10.00 11.74
N CYS A 141 -6.72 -9.92 13.07
CA CYS A 141 -5.52 -9.49 13.79
C CYS A 141 -4.26 -10.31 13.45
N SER A 142 -4.39 -11.60 13.11
CA SER A 142 -3.23 -12.43 12.73
C SER A 142 -2.59 -12.05 11.39
N LYS A 143 -3.30 -11.38 10.49
CA LYS A 143 -2.78 -10.92 9.19
C LYS A 143 -2.17 -9.52 9.26
N LEU A 144 -2.51 -8.77 10.29
CA LEU A 144 -2.09 -7.38 10.43
C LEU A 144 -0.58 -7.23 10.60
N ASP A 145 0.07 -8.19 11.30
CA ASP A 145 1.52 -8.17 11.51
C ASP A 145 2.30 -8.12 10.17
N ALA A 146 1.76 -8.74 9.10
CA ALA A 146 2.37 -8.72 7.77
C ALA A 146 2.25 -7.36 7.05
N LEU A 147 1.39 -6.46 7.51
CA LEU A 147 1.12 -5.14 6.93
C LEU A 147 1.53 -3.98 7.86
N LYS A 148 2.06 -4.27 9.06
CA LYS A 148 2.31 -3.27 10.09
C LYS A 148 3.25 -2.16 9.60
N ASP A 149 4.38 -2.52 9.01
CA ASP A 149 5.38 -1.56 8.53
C ASP A 149 4.82 -0.67 7.40
N ASP A 150 3.99 -1.23 6.52
CA ASP A 150 3.33 -0.49 5.44
C ASP A 150 2.30 0.49 5.99
N ILE A 151 1.49 0.05 6.97
CA ILE A 151 0.50 0.88 7.68
C ILE A 151 1.19 2.02 8.42
N ASP A 152 2.26 1.75 9.16
CA ASP A 152 3.06 2.77 9.84
C ASP A 152 3.70 3.75 8.85
N GLY A 153 4.14 3.25 7.69
CA GLY A 153 4.63 4.05 6.58
C GLY A 153 3.57 5.01 6.03
N ALA A 154 2.35 4.52 5.78
CA ALA A 154 1.22 5.33 5.32
C ALA A 154 0.82 6.40 6.37
N ASN A 155 0.76 6.02 7.65
CA ASN A 155 0.49 6.96 8.74
C ASN A 155 1.54 8.09 8.82
N LYS A 156 2.83 7.77 8.64
CA LYS A 156 3.92 8.78 8.57
C LYS A 156 3.80 9.70 7.37
N ARG A 157 3.24 9.24 6.24
CA ARG A 157 2.93 10.09 5.08
C ARG A 157 1.74 11.01 5.31
N GLY A 158 0.98 10.84 6.40
CA GLY A 158 -0.20 11.63 6.73
C GLY A 158 -1.50 11.07 6.14
N VAL A 159 -1.49 9.81 5.70
CA VAL A 159 -2.70 9.10 5.27
C VAL A 159 -3.56 8.81 6.50
N SER A 160 -4.83 9.16 6.46
CA SER A 160 -5.78 8.82 7.51
C SER A 160 -6.17 7.35 7.43
N ILE A 161 -6.05 6.63 8.55
CA ILE A 161 -6.28 5.18 8.57
C ILE A 161 -7.40 4.85 9.54
N ALA A 162 -8.49 4.28 9.01
CA ALA A 162 -9.59 3.69 9.79
C ALA A 162 -9.43 2.16 9.76
N LEU A 163 -8.89 1.62 10.86
CA LEU A 163 -8.59 0.20 11.01
C LEU A 163 -9.64 -0.46 11.92
N LEU A 164 -10.30 -1.47 11.39
CA LEU A 164 -11.17 -2.35 12.13
C LEU A 164 -10.55 -3.74 12.18
N ILE A 165 -10.31 -4.20 13.38
CA ILE A 165 -9.76 -5.54 13.62
C ILE A 165 -10.80 -6.48 14.20
N PHE A 166 -10.57 -7.76 14.00
CA PHE A 166 -11.31 -8.84 14.67
C PHE A 166 -10.38 -10.01 14.98
N GLY A 167 -10.75 -10.83 15.95
CA GLY A 167 -9.93 -11.90 16.50
C GLY A 167 -9.62 -11.65 17.97
N ASP A 168 -8.66 -12.38 18.53
CA ASP A 168 -8.46 -12.49 19.98
C ASP A 168 -7.39 -11.55 20.53
N LYS A 169 -6.71 -10.78 19.68
CA LYS A 169 -5.56 -9.96 20.09
C LYS A 169 -5.70 -8.52 19.59
N ILE A 170 -5.50 -7.57 20.49
CA ILE A 170 -5.35 -6.16 20.12
C ILE A 170 -3.87 -5.95 19.72
N PRO A 171 -3.58 -5.49 18.49
CA PRO A 171 -2.23 -5.23 18.05
C PRO A 171 -1.67 -3.96 18.69
N ASP A 172 -0.36 -3.92 18.86
CA ASP A 172 0.36 -2.69 19.21
C ASP A 172 0.53 -1.84 17.95
N ILE A 173 -0.27 -0.79 17.83
CA ILE A 173 -0.33 0.12 16.69
C ILE A 173 -0.22 1.56 17.19
N ASP A 174 0.32 2.45 16.34
CA ASP A 174 0.40 3.88 16.61
C ASP A 174 -0.98 4.44 17.01
N LYS A 175 -1.03 5.13 18.15
CA LYS A 175 -2.28 5.70 18.71
C LYS A 175 -2.94 6.74 17.80
N ARG A 176 -2.24 7.22 16.79
CA ARG A 176 -2.79 8.15 15.78
C ARG A 176 -3.66 7.44 14.73
N ILE A 177 -3.61 6.12 14.66
CA ILE A 177 -4.45 5.31 13.79
C ILE A 177 -5.78 5.07 14.50
N LEU A 178 -6.89 5.37 13.82
CA LEU A 178 -8.21 5.03 14.31
C LEU A 178 -8.34 3.53 14.37
N LEU A 179 -8.51 2.99 15.56
CA LEU A 179 -8.59 1.54 15.77
C LEU A 179 -9.89 1.17 16.46
N ARG A 180 -10.63 0.28 15.82
CA ARG A 180 -11.86 -0.31 16.38
C ARG A 180 -11.78 -1.82 16.34
N MET A 181 -12.52 -2.48 17.21
CA MET A 181 -12.59 -3.93 17.30
C MET A 181 -14.03 -4.40 17.18
N LEU A 182 -14.23 -5.43 16.37
CA LEU A 182 -15.52 -6.06 16.18
C LEU A 182 -15.47 -7.53 16.61
N ALA A 183 -16.45 -7.96 17.36
CA ALA A 183 -16.62 -9.38 17.71
C ALA A 183 -17.07 -10.19 16.48
N GLY A 184 -16.64 -11.45 16.39
CA GLY A 184 -17.04 -12.35 15.31
C GLY A 184 -16.03 -12.43 14.18
N LYS A 185 -16.51 -12.74 12.99
CA LYS A 185 -15.68 -12.92 11.77
C LYS A 185 -16.28 -12.11 10.62
N PRO A 186 -16.16 -10.79 10.67
CA PRO A 186 -16.64 -9.94 9.59
C PRO A 186 -15.84 -10.19 8.30
N MET A 187 -16.31 -9.59 7.22
CA MET A 187 -15.61 -9.62 5.94
C MET A 187 -14.30 -8.82 6.05
N GLU A 188 -13.21 -9.43 5.55
CA GLU A 188 -11.96 -8.71 5.36
C GLU A 188 -12.08 -7.88 4.09
N MET A 189 -11.79 -6.60 4.21
CA MET A 189 -11.87 -5.69 3.07
C MET A 189 -10.99 -4.47 3.27
N MET A 190 -10.59 -3.88 2.17
CA MET A 190 -9.81 -2.65 2.15
C MET A 190 -10.35 -1.70 1.07
N ILE A 191 -10.47 -0.44 1.43
CA ILE A 191 -10.75 0.65 0.48
C ILE A 191 -9.63 1.68 0.61
N SER A 192 -9.04 2.06 -0.52
CA SER A 192 -7.99 3.08 -0.59
C SER A 192 -8.48 4.29 -1.39
N ASP A 193 -8.41 5.48 -0.79
CA ASP A 193 -8.74 6.79 -1.40
C ASP A 193 -10.10 6.85 -2.12
N ARG A 194 -11.02 5.94 -1.80
CA ARG A 194 -12.25 5.72 -2.59
C ARG A 194 -12.01 5.50 -4.09
N LYS A 195 -10.82 5.07 -4.46
CA LYS A 195 -10.42 4.75 -5.84
C LYS A 195 -10.42 3.26 -6.12
N SER A 196 -10.11 2.46 -5.11
CA SER A 196 -10.03 1.00 -5.24
C SER A 196 -10.55 0.29 -4.00
N CYS A 197 -11.05 -0.93 -4.19
CA CYS A 197 -11.51 -1.80 -3.13
C CYS A 197 -11.04 -3.23 -3.36
N LEU A 198 -10.61 -3.89 -2.28
CA LEU A 198 -10.32 -5.31 -2.22
C LEU A 198 -11.22 -5.93 -1.17
N VAL A 199 -11.93 -7.00 -1.53
CA VAL A 199 -12.78 -7.76 -0.62
C VAL A 199 -12.29 -9.19 -0.60
N SER A 200 -11.91 -9.70 0.57
CA SER A 200 -11.49 -11.10 0.73
C SER A 200 -12.70 -11.99 0.97
N VAL A 201 -12.76 -13.06 0.22
CA VAL A 201 -13.78 -14.10 0.33
C VAL A 201 -13.11 -15.37 0.84
N ARG A 202 -13.56 -15.87 1.98
CA ARG A 202 -13.09 -17.16 2.49
C ARG A 202 -13.75 -18.26 1.71
N GLY A 203 -12.95 -19.09 1.09
CA GLY A 203 -13.45 -20.30 0.42
C GLY A 203 -14.09 -21.26 1.43
N GLU A 204 -15.11 -21.99 1.00
CA GLU A 204 -15.58 -23.16 1.71
C GLU A 204 -14.48 -24.23 1.77
N LYS A 205 -14.65 -25.27 2.60
CA LYS A 205 -13.65 -26.26 3.05
C LYS A 205 -12.64 -26.79 2.02
N ASN A 206 -12.82 -26.55 0.73
CA ASN A 206 -11.97 -27.03 -0.38
C ASN A 206 -11.46 -25.93 -1.33
N TYR A 207 -11.73 -24.65 -1.05
CA TYR A 207 -11.29 -23.56 -1.90
C TYR A 207 -10.26 -22.69 -1.16
N SER A 208 -9.20 -22.32 -1.86
CA SER A 208 -8.24 -21.33 -1.39
C SER A 208 -8.95 -19.99 -1.17
N GLU A 209 -8.46 -19.22 -0.19
CA GLU A 209 -8.89 -17.84 0.00
C GLU A 209 -8.64 -17.04 -1.29
N TYR A 210 -9.60 -16.21 -1.68
CA TYR A 210 -9.47 -15.31 -2.82
C TYR A 210 -10.08 -13.96 -2.52
N GLY A 211 -9.72 -12.95 -3.30
CA GLY A 211 -10.28 -11.62 -3.19
C GLY A 211 -10.78 -11.08 -4.51
N LEU A 212 -11.75 -10.19 -4.43
CA LEU A 212 -12.23 -9.39 -5.55
C LEU A 212 -11.65 -7.98 -5.40
N TYR A 213 -10.82 -7.59 -6.35
CA TYR A 213 -10.31 -6.23 -6.47
C TYR A 213 -11.06 -5.48 -7.57
N PHE A 214 -11.47 -4.25 -7.29
CA PHE A 214 -12.18 -3.43 -8.26
C PHE A 214 -11.95 -1.94 -8.03
N GLU A 215 -12.08 -1.18 -9.12
CA GLU A 215 -11.94 0.29 -9.20
C GLU A 215 -13.25 0.95 -9.65
N GLU A 216 -14.37 0.25 -9.59
CA GLU A 216 -15.67 0.76 -10.01
C GLU A 216 -16.35 1.50 -8.87
N ASP A 217 -16.69 2.77 -9.11
CA ASP A 217 -17.22 3.73 -8.12
C ASP A 217 -18.49 3.24 -7.40
N SER A 218 -19.42 2.62 -8.13
CA SER A 218 -20.69 2.16 -7.56
C SER A 218 -20.49 1.02 -6.57
N PHE A 219 -19.60 0.07 -6.90
CA PHE A 219 -19.25 -1.01 -5.98
C PHE A 219 -18.46 -0.51 -4.78
N ILE A 220 -17.51 0.42 -4.98
CA ILE A 220 -16.78 1.05 -3.87
C ILE A 220 -17.74 1.76 -2.93
N HIS A 221 -18.75 2.46 -3.48
CA HIS A 221 -19.79 3.12 -2.69
C HIS A 221 -20.56 2.12 -1.83
N VAL A 222 -21.04 1.02 -2.42
CA VAL A 222 -21.76 -0.03 -1.70
C VAL A 222 -20.90 -0.64 -0.59
N MET A 223 -19.63 -0.94 -0.88
CA MET A 223 -18.72 -1.52 0.10
C MET A 223 -18.33 -0.54 1.21
N SER A 224 -18.17 0.75 0.89
CA SER A 224 -17.95 1.80 1.90
C SER A 224 -19.15 1.93 2.83
N TYR A 225 -20.37 1.85 2.29
CA TYR A 225 -21.58 1.88 3.07
C TYR A 225 -21.73 0.64 3.97
N TYR A 226 -21.45 -0.55 3.42
CA TYR A 226 -21.42 -1.80 4.21
C TYR A 226 -20.41 -1.71 5.36
N PHE A 227 -19.17 -1.23 5.07
CA PHE A 227 -18.16 -1.06 6.11
C PHE A 227 -18.68 -0.15 7.23
N TYR A 228 -19.22 1.02 6.88
CA TYR A 228 -19.69 1.99 7.85
C TYR A 228 -20.84 1.43 8.70
N GLN A 229 -21.93 1.05 8.06
CA GLN A 229 -23.18 0.67 8.77
C GLN A 229 -23.08 -0.68 9.48
N SER A 230 -22.42 -1.65 8.86
CA SER A 230 -22.44 -3.02 9.39
C SER A 230 -21.23 -3.36 10.25
N LEU A 231 -20.11 -2.68 10.03
CA LEU A 231 -18.86 -3.00 10.72
C LEU A 231 -18.45 -1.88 11.68
N TRP A 232 -18.34 -0.65 11.19
CA TRP A 232 -17.78 0.47 11.94
C TRP A 232 -18.70 0.93 13.09
N GLU A 233 -19.98 1.20 12.82
CA GLU A 233 -20.93 1.64 13.84
C GLU A 233 -21.21 0.58 14.92
N THR A 234 -21.07 -0.71 14.59
CA THR A 234 -21.31 -1.81 15.52
C THR A 234 -20.07 -2.24 16.31
N SER A 235 -18.91 -1.66 16.02
CA SER A 235 -17.62 -1.99 16.65
C SER A 235 -17.33 -1.12 17.86
N SER A 236 -16.40 -1.57 18.72
CA SER A 236 -15.94 -0.82 19.89
C SER A 236 -14.66 -0.05 19.55
N ALA A 237 -14.61 1.24 19.90
CA ALA A 237 -13.43 2.06 19.75
C ALA A 237 -12.31 1.63 20.71
N ILE A 238 -11.08 1.57 20.20
CA ILE A 238 -9.86 1.35 20.98
C ILE A 238 -9.01 2.63 20.95
N ASN A 239 -8.78 3.20 19.75
CA ASN A 239 -8.16 4.51 19.56
C ASN A 239 -9.16 5.40 18.82
N ASP A 240 -9.32 6.62 19.31
CA ASP A 240 -10.13 7.66 18.68
C ASP A 240 -9.25 8.67 17.92
N PHE A 241 -9.88 9.73 17.40
CA PHE A 241 -9.20 10.77 16.63
C PHE A 241 -8.21 11.55 17.51
N ASP A 242 -7.00 11.74 17.01
CA ASP A 242 -6.00 12.57 17.68
C ASP A 242 -6.16 14.05 17.27
N ALA A 243 -6.57 14.89 18.25
CA ALA A 243 -6.74 16.32 18.04
C ALA A 243 -5.43 17.09 17.87
N LYS A 244 -4.26 16.46 18.05
CA LYS A 244 -2.96 17.09 17.88
C LYS A 244 -2.48 17.11 16.42
N GLN A 245 -3.18 16.40 15.55
CA GLN A 245 -2.84 16.33 14.14
C GLN A 245 -4.00 16.75 13.24
N SER A 246 -3.66 17.20 12.03
CA SER A 246 -4.66 17.38 10.99
C SER A 246 -4.95 16.04 10.32
N LEU A 247 -6.23 15.78 10.04
CA LEU A 247 -6.69 14.55 9.41
C LEU A 247 -7.24 14.87 8.02
N VAL A 248 -7.01 13.98 7.07
CA VAL A 248 -7.50 14.15 5.70
C VAL A 248 -8.44 13.00 5.36
N PHE A 249 -9.64 13.32 4.87
CA PHE A 249 -10.66 12.33 4.54
C PHE A 249 -11.18 12.55 3.12
N CYS A 250 -11.44 11.47 2.42
CA CYS A 250 -12.23 11.45 1.19
C CYS A 250 -13.62 10.81 1.40
N THR A 251 -13.85 10.23 2.57
CA THR A 251 -15.11 9.59 2.96
C THR A 251 -15.90 10.50 3.89
N ILE A 252 -17.11 10.87 3.47
CA ILE A 252 -17.95 11.84 4.20
C ILE A 252 -18.35 11.38 5.61
N TRP A 253 -18.69 10.11 5.80
CA TRP A 253 -19.10 9.60 7.10
C TRP A 253 -17.96 9.63 8.11
N LEU A 254 -16.73 9.29 7.70
CA LEU A 254 -15.53 9.34 8.55
C LEU A 254 -15.15 10.79 8.90
N ALA A 255 -15.27 11.71 7.92
CA ALA A 255 -15.12 13.14 8.19
C ALA A 255 -16.16 13.65 9.20
N CYS A 256 -17.43 13.25 9.07
CA CYS A 256 -18.47 13.60 10.04
C CYS A 256 -18.20 13.02 11.43
N ASP A 257 -17.71 11.77 11.53
CA ASP A 257 -17.31 11.17 12.81
C ASP A 257 -16.22 12.01 13.50
N ALA A 258 -15.19 12.40 12.74
CA ALA A 258 -14.13 13.25 13.26
C ALA A 258 -14.63 14.64 13.70
N VAL A 259 -15.50 15.25 12.91
CA VAL A 259 -16.12 16.55 13.24
C VAL A 259 -16.92 16.45 14.53
N ASP A 260 -17.81 15.46 14.66
CA ASP A 260 -18.61 15.26 15.86
C ASP A 260 -17.72 15.03 17.09
N TYR A 261 -16.69 14.21 16.95
CA TYR A 261 -15.74 13.93 18.01
C TYR A 261 -15.03 15.21 18.50
N PHE A 262 -14.44 15.99 17.58
CA PHE A 262 -13.73 17.21 17.96
C PHE A 262 -14.66 18.27 18.53
N LEU A 263 -15.83 18.47 17.97
CA LEU A 263 -16.84 19.40 18.50
C LEU A 263 -17.28 19.00 19.90
N SER A 264 -17.47 17.69 20.17
CA SER A 264 -17.84 17.19 21.50
C SER A 264 -16.78 17.48 22.56
N LEU A 265 -15.50 17.53 22.17
CA LEU A 265 -14.37 17.91 23.03
C LEU A 265 -14.19 19.43 23.16
N GLY A 266 -14.99 20.22 22.43
CA GLY A 266 -14.97 21.69 22.47
C GLY A 266 -13.89 22.31 21.60
N PHE A 267 -13.40 21.59 20.57
CA PHE A 267 -12.50 22.19 19.57
C PHE A 267 -13.30 22.99 18.54
N ARG A 268 -12.67 24.04 17.99
CA ARG A 268 -13.06 24.59 16.69
C ARG A 268 -12.35 23.80 15.60
N ILE A 269 -13.00 23.65 14.46
CA ILE A 269 -12.46 22.87 13.36
C ILE A 269 -12.35 23.76 12.13
N ARG A 270 -11.11 24.01 11.68
CA ARG A 270 -10.86 24.61 10.39
C ARG A 270 -10.85 23.52 9.32
N GLY A 271 -11.65 23.70 8.27
CA GLY A 271 -11.71 22.79 7.12
C GLY A 271 -11.05 23.39 5.90
N GLU A 272 -10.25 22.60 5.19
CA GLU A 272 -9.80 22.87 3.83
C GLU A 272 -10.29 21.72 2.94
N LEU A 273 -11.17 22.00 1.98
CA LEU A 273 -11.77 20.96 1.16
C LEU A 273 -11.62 21.21 -0.33
N TYR A 274 -11.56 20.11 -1.06
CA TYR A 274 -11.77 20.05 -2.50
C TYR A 274 -13.09 19.33 -2.77
N GLY A 275 -13.88 19.87 -3.67
CA GLY A 275 -15.19 19.30 -4.02
C GLY A 275 -15.82 19.97 -5.22
N TYR A 276 -16.89 19.41 -5.74
CA TYR A 276 -17.64 19.97 -6.84
C TYR A 276 -18.84 20.77 -6.32
N TYR A 277 -18.93 22.04 -6.72
CA TYR A 277 -20.09 22.90 -6.58
C TYR A 277 -20.76 23.02 -7.95
N HIS A 278 -21.94 22.45 -8.14
CA HIS A 278 -22.57 22.30 -9.45
C HIS A 278 -21.59 21.66 -10.43
N ASP A 279 -20.85 21.11 -10.74
CA ASP A 279 -19.84 20.55 -11.65
C ASP A 279 -18.52 21.34 -11.71
N ASP A 280 -18.43 22.48 -11.02
CA ASP A 280 -17.18 23.24 -10.91
C ASP A 280 -16.34 22.74 -9.74
N LEU A 281 -15.08 22.40 -10.01
CA LEU A 281 -14.13 22.07 -8.95
C LEU A 281 -13.82 23.32 -8.12
N ARG A 282 -14.01 23.21 -6.79
CA ARG A 282 -13.75 24.27 -5.82
C ARG A 282 -12.76 23.83 -4.79
N HIS A 283 -11.92 24.78 -4.36
CA HIS A 283 -11.10 24.68 -3.16
C HIS A 283 -11.65 25.69 -2.14
N LEU A 284 -12.22 25.18 -1.05
CA LEU A 284 -12.85 26.01 -0.03
C LEU A 284 -12.10 25.86 1.29
N LYS A 285 -12.04 26.98 2.03
CA LYS A 285 -11.46 27.04 3.37
C LYS A 285 -12.43 27.76 4.29
N GLY A 286 -12.66 27.23 5.46
CA GLY A 286 -13.59 27.83 6.40
C GLY A 286 -13.65 27.09 7.73
N GLU A 287 -14.59 27.51 8.56
CA GLU A 287 -14.90 26.84 9.84
C GLU A 287 -15.99 25.78 9.62
N ILE A 288 -15.78 24.59 10.16
CA ILE A 288 -16.78 23.54 10.16
C ILE A 288 -17.64 23.71 11.41
N LEU A 289 -18.93 23.96 11.22
CA LEU A 289 -19.83 24.36 12.27
C LEU A 289 -20.52 23.19 12.98
N ARG A 290 -20.96 22.20 12.21
CA ARG A 290 -21.75 21.09 12.70
C ARG A 290 -21.84 19.99 11.65
N THR A 291 -22.35 18.85 12.05
CA THR A 291 -22.80 17.78 11.15
C THR A 291 -24.34 17.69 11.14
N GLU A 292 -24.86 16.99 10.16
CA GLU A 292 -26.25 16.55 10.11
C GLU A 292 -26.28 15.14 9.54
N ARG A 293 -26.91 14.22 10.29
CA ARG A 293 -27.01 12.82 9.90
C ARG A 293 -28.46 12.40 9.83
N VAL A 294 -28.86 11.87 8.70
CA VAL A 294 -30.13 11.21 8.52
C VAL A 294 -29.82 9.75 8.22
N PRO A 295 -30.14 8.83 9.14
CA PRO A 295 -29.84 7.40 8.98
C PRO A 295 -30.28 6.89 7.61
N PHE A 296 -29.43 6.13 6.94
CA PHE A 296 -29.63 5.57 5.60
C PHE A 296 -29.84 6.58 4.46
N VAL A 297 -29.84 7.89 4.74
CA VAL A 297 -30.10 8.93 3.74
C VAL A 297 -28.83 9.74 3.47
N ARG A 298 -28.25 10.34 4.51
CA ARG A 298 -27.10 11.23 4.32
C ARG A 298 -26.24 11.43 5.56
N ASN A 299 -24.97 11.71 5.31
CA ASN A 299 -24.03 12.32 6.25
C ASN A 299 -23.58 13.64 5.63
N THR A 300 -23.70 14.74 6.34
CA THR A 300 -23.42 16.08 5.87
C THR A 300 -22.68 16.84 6.97
N PHE A 301 -21.65 17.60 6.62
CA PHE A 301 -21.12 18.64 7.49
C PHE A 301 -21.30 20.03 6.84
N TYR A 302 -21.28 21.08 7.66
CA TYR A 302 -21.48 22.45 7.22
C TYR A 302 -20.18 23.24 7.37
N LEU A 303 -19.67 23.75 6.25
CA LEU A 303 -18.48 24.60 6.20
C LEU A 303 -18.89 26.03 5.92
N LYS A 304 -18.47 26.95 6.79
CA LYS A 304 -18.67 28.39 6.66
C LYS A 304 -17.39 29.06 6.20
N ASP A 305 -17.41 29.65 5.02
CA ASP A 305 -16.38 30.58 4.56
C ASP A 305 -16.73 32.03 4.96
N GLU A 306 -16.04 33.01 4.39
CA GLU A 306 -16.28 34.43 4.63
C GLU A 306 -17.65 34.90 4.13
N ASN A 307 -18.21 34.26 3.12
CA ASN A 307 -19.38 34.73 2.41
C ASN A 307 -20.68 33.96 2.76
N ARG A 308 -20.55 32.63 2.95
CA ARG A 308 -21.72 31.79 3.19
C ARG A 308 -21.36 30.46 3.86
N THR A 309 -22.41 29.72 4.22
CA THR A 309 -22.31 28.35 4.70
C THR A 309 -22.67 27.36 3.59
N TYR A 310 -21.85 26.35 3.37
CA TYR A 310 -22.05 25.28 2.42
C TYR A 310 -22.39 23.98 3.15
N SER A 311 -23.38 23.28 2.66
CA SER A 311 -23.60 21.89 3.00
C SER A 311 -22.68 21.00 2.16
N VAL A 312 -21.97 20.07 2.81
CA VAL A 312 -21.00 19.20 2.15
C VAL A 312 -21.41 17.75 2.34
N GLY A 313 -21.71 17.07 1.27
CA GLY A 313 -22.06 15.67 1.22
C GLY A 313 -20.99 14.80 0.57
N GLY A 314 -21.23 13.49 0.47
CA GLY A 314 -20.29 12.55 -0.17
C GLY A 314 -20.21 12.75 -1.69
N LYS A 315 -19.35 11.98 -2.34
CA LYS A 315 -19.12 12.00 -3.79
C LYS A 315 -20.43 11.86 -4.61
N SER A 316 -21.39 11.11 -4.10
CA SER A 316 -22.71 10.87 -4.73
C SER A 316 -23.80 11.81 -4.21
N ALA A 317 -23.44 12.89 -3.51
CA ALA A 317 -24.40 13.87 -2.99
C ALA A 317 -25.22 14.52 -4.11
N THR A 318 -26.52 14.66 -3.88
CA THR A 318 -27.45 15.29 -4.82
C THR A 318 -28.24 16.42 -4.19
N ILE A 319 -28.21 16.54 -2.87
CA ILE A 319 -28.99 17.52 -2.09
C ILE A 319 -28.06 18.61 -1.54
N GLU A 320 -26.83 18.23 -1.20
CA GLU A 320 -25.83 19.13 -0.64
C GLU A 320 -25.22 20.04 -1.71
N ASP A 321 -24.77 21.24 -1.29
CA ASP A 321 -24.10 22.22 -2.16
C ASP A 321 -22.81 21.67 -2.78
N ILE A 322 -22.04 20.91 -1.99
CA ILE A 322 -20.71 20.41 -2.38
C ILE A 322 -20.70 18.89 -2.37
N LYS A 323 -20.22 18.31 -3.48
CA LYS A 323 -19.82 16.89 -3.56
C LYS A 323 -18.36 16.76 -3.15
N LEU A 324 -18.10 16.17 -2.01
CA LEU A 324 -16.76 16.05 -1.44
C LEU A 324 -15.84 15.18 -2.31
N ILE A 325 -14.63 15.69 -2.57
CA ILE A 325 -13.48 14.91 -3.06
C ILE A 325 -12.59 14.57 -1.87
N SER A 326 -12.13 15.60 -1.13
CA SER A 326 -11.35 15.44 0.07
C SER A 326 -11.50 16.63 1.00
N VAL A 327 -11.33 16.41 2.31
CA VAL A 327 -11.31 17.46 3.32
C VAL A 327 -10.18 17.22 4.30
N LYS A 328 -9.42 18.28 4.58
CA LYS A 328 -8.46 18.34 5.68
C LYS A 328 -9.12 19.03 6.86
N LEU A 329 -9.21 18.33 7.99
CA LEU A 329 -9.71 18.83 9.25
C LEU A 329 -8.53 19.25 10.14
N ILE A 330 -8.59 20.47 10.65
CA ILE A 330 -7.55 21.06 11.51
C ILE A 330 -8.24 21.49 12.82
N PRO A 331 -8.21 20.63 13.87
CA PRO A 331 -8.78 20.97 15.16
C PRO A 331 -7.94 22.06 15.85
N GLN A 332 -8.60 23.04 16.47
CA GLN A 332 -8.00 24.17 17.15
C GLN A 332 -8.61 24.31 18.54
N LEU A 333 -7.79 24.30 19.58
CA LEU A 333 -8.25 24.58 20.95
C LEU A 333 -8.77 26.00 21.06
N LEU A 334 -9.92 26.19 21.71
CA LEU A 334 -10.37 27.51 22.14
C LEU A 334 -9.40 28.06 23.20
N GLN A 335 -8.87 29.26 23.00
CA GLN A 335 -7.87 29.89 23.91
C GLN A 335 -8.35 29.98 25.37
N ASP A 336 -9.64 29.97 25.62
CA ASP A 336 -10.22 30.11 26.99
C ASP A 336 -10.16 28.79 27.82
N LYS A 337 -9.68 27.68 27.31
CA LYS A 337 -9.59 26.38 28.02
C LYS A 337 -8.14 25.98 28.39
N VAL A 338 -7.15 26.78 28.07
CA VAL A 338 -5.73 26.44 28.36
C VAL A 338 -5.43 26.46 29.86
N GLU A 339 -6.23 27.14 30.69
CA GLU A 339 -6.00 27.26 32.13
C GLU A 339 -6.46 26.07 32.99
N HIS A 340 -7.17 25.09 32.41
CA HIS A 340 -7.71 23.96 33.16
C HIS A 340 -7.07 22.60 32.85
N LEU A 341 -6.03 22.54 32.01
CA LEU A 341 -5.33 21.32 31.62
C LEU A 341 -3.82 21.35 31.88
N SER A 342 -3.34 22.27 32.74
CA SER A 342 -1.95 22.30 33.24
C SER A 342 -1.80 21.56 34.58
#